data_30f4884d1924b6759f30816c1cfb0ea3
#
_entry.id   30f4884d1924b6759f30816c1cfb0ea3
#
_cell.length_a   1.000
_cell.length_b   1.000
_cell.length_c   1.000
_cell.angle_alpha   90.00
_cell.angle_beta   90.00
_cell.angle_gamma   90.00
#
_symmetry.space_group_name_H-M   'P 1'
#
loop_
_entity.id
_entity.type
_entity.pdbx_description
1 polymer ?
#
loop_
_entity_poly.entity_id
_entity_poly.type
_entity_poly.pdbx_seq_one_letter_code
_entity_poly.pdbx_strand_id
1 'polypeptide(L)'
;QTPFVAQFIGNSTIVDNYSKLKGFSFIQGADQAVIRPEFVKIYKKGTLQQYGSAAEEGTVETIVFRGNHLDVSIRIKGLLVHGEYSMDAAPLAVGEMVQVLIYRLYIFDKERTYLTENSAMKADNVFYI
;
A
#
# COMPACT_ATOMS: atom_id res chain seq x y z
N GLN A 1 12.14 10.16 -14.89
CA GLN A 1 12.38 9.39 -13.66
C GLN A 1 13.62 9.87 -12.94
N THR A 2 13.54 9.87 -11.62
CA THR A 2 14.69 10.20 -10.80
C THR A 2 15.53 8.96 -10.56
N PRO A 3 16.81 9.11 -10.16
CA PRO A 3 17.61 7.96 -9.78
C PRO A 3 17.03 7.15 -8.62
N PHE A 4 16.30 7.80 -7.72
CA PHE A 4 15.67 7.09 -6.62
C PHE A 4 14.57 6.15 -7.10
N VAL A 5 13.79 6.58 -8.08
CA VAL A 5 12.74 5.74 -8.66
C VAL A 5 13.34 4.48 -9.29
N ALA A 6 14.48 4.62 -9.93
CA ALA A 6 15.14 3.49 -10.61
C ALA A 6 15.58 2.39 -9.64
N GLN A 7 15.68 2.69 -8.35
CA GLN A 7 16.03 1.70 -7.34
C GLN A 7 14.85 0.79 -6.97
N PHE A 8 13.63 1.19 -7.29
CA PHE A 8 12.42 0.46 -6.93
C PHE A 8 11.92 -0.32 -8.12
N ILE A 9 12.38 -1.54 -8.25
CA ILE A 9 12.00 -2.44 -9.33
C ILE A 9 10.95 -3.44 -8.86
N GLY A 10 10.40 -4.18 -9.81
CA GLY A 10 9.38 -5.18 -9.51
C GLY A 10 8.01 -4.54 -9.35
N ASN A 11 7.27 -4.94 -8.33
CA ASN A 11 5.87 -4.58 -8.15
C ASN A 11 5.64 -3.29 -7.39
N SER A 12 6.52 -2.31 -7.55
CA SER A 12 6.36 -0.99 -6.94
C SER A 12 5.34 -0.15 -7.70
N THR A 13 4.61 0.67 -6.96
CA THR A 13 3.66 1.62 -7.53
C THR A 13 4.15 3.03 -7.23
N ILE A 14 4.33 3.83 -8.29
CA ILE A 14 4.77 5.22 -8.16
C ILE A 14 3.53 6.10 -8.07
N VAL A 15 3.49 6.97 -7.08
CA VAL A 15 2.33 7.82 -6.80
C VAL A 15 2.77 9.27 -6.76
N ASP A 16 2.18 10.11 -7.62
CA ASP A 16 2.47 11.54 -7.63
C ASP A 16 1.72 12.28 -6.54
N ASN A 17 0.43 12.03 -6.43
CA ASN A 17 -0.42 12.71 -5.46
C ASN A 17 -0.76 11.77 -4.32
N TYR A 18 0.24 11.49 -3.49
CA TYR A 18 0.05 10.48 -2.44
C TYR A 18 -0.81 10.96 -1.28
N SER A 19 -1.09 12.25 -1.17
CA SER A 19 -1.99 12.75 -0.14
C SER A 19 -3.44 12.31 -0.35
N LYS A 20 -3.77 11.79 -1.53
CA LYS A 20 -5.10 11.20 -1.75
C LYS A 20 -5.27 9.85 -1.04
N LEU A 21 -4.18 9.24 -0.62
CA LEU A 21 -4.23 8.00 0.13
C LEU A 21 -4.53 8.30 1.59
N LYS A 22 -5.40 7.49 2.18
CA LYS A 22 -5.81 7.68 3.57
C LYS A 22 -4.63 7.47 4.51
N GLY A 23 -4.47 8.39 5.44
CA GLY A 23 -3.42 8.32 6.44
C GLY A 23 -2.12 8.99 6.04
N PHE A 24 -2.06 9.63 4.87
CA PHE A 24 -0.85 10.30 4.39
C PHE A 24 -1.15 11.73 4.02
N SER A 25 -0.24 12.62 4.41
CA SER A 25 -0.31 14.04 4.09
C SER A 25 0.83 14.42 3.19
N PHE A 26 0.59 15.38 2.31
CA PHE A 26 1.62 15.87 1.40
C PHE A 26 2.75 16.52 2.19
N ILE A 27 3.99 16.21 1.81
CA ILE A 27 5.19 16.81 2.39
C ILE A 27 5.78 17.74 1.34
N GLN A 28 5.90 19.01 1.68
CA GLN A 28 6.40 20.01 0.75
C GLN A 28 7.80 19.65 0.28
N GLY A 29 8.01 19.72 -1.02
CA GLY A 29 9.29 19.38 -1.64
C GLY A 29 9.43 17.89 -1.98
N ALA A 30 8.54 17.06 -1.49
CA ALA A 30 8.56 15.63 -1.78
C ALA A 30 7.34 15.30 -2.64
N ASP A 31 7.55 15.24 -3.94
CA ASP A 31 6.46 15.23 -4.91
C ASP A 31 5.97 13.83 -5.27
N GLN A 32 6.76 12.80 -4.99
CA GLN A 32 6.45 11.44 -5.39
C GLN A 32 6.64 10.47 -4.24
N ALA A 33 5.87 9.40 -4.30
CA ALA A 33 5.97 8.30 -3.35
C ALA A 33 6.02 6.97 -4.09
N VAL A 34 6.48 5.95 -3.40
CA VAL A 34 6.49 4.57 -3.90
C VAL A 34 5.81 3.68 -2.88
N ILE A 35 4.86 2.88 -3.35
CA ILE A 35 4.23 1.83 -2.56
C ILE A 35 4.91 0.51 -2.92
N ARG A 36 5.54 -0.11 -1.94
CA ARG A 36 6.12 -1.44 -2.10
C ARG A 36 5.11 -2.49 -1.65
N PRO A 37 5.12 -3.70 -2.23
CA PRO A 37 4.18 -4.75 -1.84
C PRO A 37 4.23 -5.07 -0.33
N GLU A 38 5.39 -5.00 0.28
CA GLU A 38 5.55 -5.31 1.70
C GLU A 38 4.89 -4.26 2.62
N PHE A 39 4.48 -3.12 2.06
CA PHE A 39 3.78 -2.07 2.81
C PHE A 39 2.27 -2.21 2.75
N VAL A 40 1.78 -3.23 2.09
CA VAL A 40 0.36 -3.39 1.76
C VAL A 40 -0.20 -4.63 2.42
N LYS A 41 -1.31 -4.47 3.13
CA LYS A 41 -2.06 -5.61 3.69
C LYS A 41 -3.46 -5.62 3.10
N ILE A 42 -3.89 -6.79 2.69
CA ILE A 42 -5.15 -7.00 1.99
C ILE A 42 -6.10 -7.76 2.89
N TYR A 43 -7.32 -7.28 3.00
CA TYR A 43 -8.36 -7.91 3.83
C TYR A 43 -9.64 -8.07 3.02
N LYS A 44 -10.28 -9.24 3.16
CA LYS A 44 -11.62 -9.39 2.63
C LYS A 44 -12.53 -8.36 3.28
N LYS A 45 -13.48 -7.85 2.51
CA LYS A 45 -14.40 -6.82 3.00
C LYS A 45 -15.10 -7.34 4.26
N GLY A 46 -15.10 -6.51 5.29
CA GLY A 46 -15.76 -6.83 6.55
C GLY A 46 -14.92 -7.60 7.55
N THR A 47 -13.69 -7.98 7.21
CA THR A 47 -12.82 -8.74 8.14
C THR A 47 -11.81 -7.88 8.87
N LEU A 48 -11.63 -6.63 8.45
CA LEU A 48 -10.66 -5.73 9.06
C LEU A 48 -11.13 -5.31 10.44
N GLN A 49 -10.28 -5.55 11.44
CA GLN A 49 -10.63 -5.29 12.85
C GLN A 49 -10.12 -3.95 13.35
N GLN A 50 -9.06 -3.43 12.77
CA GLN A 50 -8.41 -2.19 13.20
C GLN A 50 -8.12 -1.29 12.01
N TYR A 51 -7.96 0.00 12.28
CA TYR A 51 -7.57 0.99 11.28
C TYR A 51 -8.56 1.11 10.12
N GLY A 52 -9.85 0.86 10.39
CA GLY A 52 -10.86 0.91 9.32
C GLY A 52 -10.92 2.24 8.60
N SER A 53 -10.68 3.35 9.32
CA SER A 53 -10.70 4.68 8.71
C SER A 53 -9.51 4.94 7.79
N ALA A 54 -8.44 4.15 7.93
CA ALA A 54 -7.25 4.27 7.08
C ALA A 54 -7.27 3.27 5.93
N ALA A 55 -8.24 2.38 5.87
CA ALA A 55 -8.31 1.37 4.83
C ALA A 55 -8.85 1.96 3.53
N GLU A 56 -8.19 1.63 2.43
CA GLU A 56 -8.68 1.94 1.10
C GLU A 56 -9.58 0.81 0.61
N GLU A 57 -10.54 1.15 -0.24
CA GLU A 57 -11.29 0.13 -0.96
C GLU A 57 -10.67 -0.07 -2.32
N GLY A 58 -10.57 -1.33 -2.73
CA GLY A 58 -9.99 -1.65 -4.02
C GLY A 58 -10.65 -2.87 -4.63
N THR A 59 -10.35 -3.09 -5.90
CA THR A 59 -10.87 -4.23 -6.66
C THR A 59 -9.70 -5.09 -7.10
N VAL A 60 -9.77 -6.38 -6.83
CA VAL A 60 -8.74 -7.34 -7.22
C VAL A 60 -8.71 -7.46 -8.74
N GLU A 61 -7.54 -7.24 -9.34
CA GLU A 61 -7.37 -7.37 -10.79
C GLU A 61 -6.65 -8.64 -11.19
N THR A 62 -5.58 -9.01 -10.48
CA THR A 62 -4.85 -10.25 -10.78
C THR A 62 -4.47 -10.96 -9.50
N ILE A 63 -4.35 -12.28 -9.61
CA ILE A 63 -3.89 -13.14 -8.53
C ILE A 63 -2.89 -14.12 -9.14
N VAL A 64 -1.66 -14.12 -8.64
CA VAL A 64 -0.59 -14.97 -9.17
C VAL A 64 0.01 -15.79 -8.04
N PHE A 65 0.01 -17.11 -8.22
CA PHE A 65 0.61 -18.03 -7.25
C PHE A 65 2.14 -17.96 -7.34
N ARG A 66 2.81 -17.81 -6.20
CA ARG A 66 4.27 -17.71 -6.12
C ARG A 66 4.90 -18.84 -5.29
N GLY A 67 4.16 -19.92 -5.10
CA GLY A 67 4.69 -21.06 -4.35
C GLY A 67 4.32 -21.03 -2.88
N ASN A 68 4.59 -19.95 -2.18
CA ASN A 68 4.28 -19.84 -0.74
C ASN A 68 3.32 -18.71 -0.40
N HIS A 69 2.95 -17.91 -1.39
CA HIS A 69 2.00 -16.82 -1.21
C HIS A 69 1.37 -16.48 -2.55
N LEU A 70 0.39 -15.59 -2.52
CA LEU A 70 -0.23 -15.05 -3.73
C LEU A 70 0.22 -13.60 -3.89
N ASP A 71 0.59 -13.24 -5.11
CA ASP A 71 0.78 -11.83 -5.48
C ASP A 71 -0.55 -11.34 -6.03
N VAL A 72 -1.09 -10.31 -5.41
CA VAL A 72 -2.39 -9.77 -5.77
C VAL A 72 -2.22 -8.33 -6.22
N SER A 73 -2.76 -7.99 -7.38
CA SER A 73 -2.81 -6.60 -7.80
C SER A 73 -4.23 -6.07 -7.62
N ILE A 74 -4.32 -4.85 -7.12
CA ILE A 74 -5.58 -4.24 -6.71
C ILE A 74 -5.65 -2.83 -7.26
N ARG A 75 -6.80 -2.48 -7.85
CA ARG A 75 -7.04 -1.13 -8.33
C ARG A 75 -7.61 -0.29 -7.20
N ILE A 76 -6.88 0.76 -6.80
CA ILE A 76 -7.26 1.68 -5.74
C ILE A 76 -7.15 3.09 -6.29
N LYS A 77 -8.27 3.81 -6.39
CA LYS A 77 -8.28 5.21 -6.84
C LYS A 77 -7.46 5.43 -8.12
N GLY A 78 -7.58 4.52 -9.06
CA GLY A 78 -6.87 4.58 -10.33
C GLY A 78 -5.44 4.05 -10.31
N LEU A 79 -4.92 3.68 -9.15
CA LEU A 79 -3.59 3.12 -9.00
C LEU A 79 -3.65 1.60 -9.01
N LEU A 80 -2.66 0.98 -9.62
CA LEU A 80 -2.50 -0.47 -9.52
C LEU A 80 -1.48 -0.76 -8.43
N VAL A 81 -1.98 -1.28 -7.31
CA VAL A 81 -1.19 -1.55 -6.12
C VAL A 81 -0.99 -3.06 -5.99
N HIS A 82 0.20 -3.47 -5.60
CA HIS A 82 0.53 -4.88 -5.43
C HIS A 82 0.71 -5.22 -3.97
N GLY A 83 0.25 -6.41 -3.57
CA GLY A 83 0.45 -6.89 -2.22
C GLY A 83 0.57 -8.40 -2.21
N GLU A 84 1.13 -8.91 -1.11
CA GLU A 84 1.19 -10.35 -0.88
C GLU A 84 0.01 -10.77 -0.02
N TYR A 85 -0.56 -11.93 -0.34
CA TYR A 85 -1.71 -12.46 0.37
C TYR A 85 -1.41 -13.89 0.76
N SER A 86 -1.76 -14.25 2.00
CA SER A 86 -1.50 -15.58 2.51
C SER A 86 -2.39 -16.61 1.82
N MET A 87 -1.82 -17.76 1.51
CA MET A 87 -2.58 -18.88 0.98
C MET A 87 -3.50 -19.50 2.03
N ASP A 88 -3.25 -19.24 3.31
CA ASP A 88 -4.06 -19.73 4.40
C ASP A 88 -5.26 -18.85 4.70
N ALA A 89 -5.27 -17.66 4.17
CA ALA A 89 -6.39 -16.73 4.34
C ALA A 89 -7.56 -17.13 3.44
N ALA A 90 -8.73 -16.55 3.70
CA ALA A 90 -9.91 -16.81 2.88
C ALA A 90 -9.63 -16.43 1.43
N PRO A 91 -9.94 -17.30 0.46
CA PRO A 91 -9.59 -17.07 -0.94
C PRO A 91 -10.20 -15.78 -1.50
N LEU A 92 -9.43 -15.12 -2.35
CA LEU A 92 -9.88 -13.95 -3.10
C LEU A 92 -10.18 -14.35 -4.54
N ALA A 93 -11.03 -13.57 -5.18
CA ALA A 93 -11.36 -13.75 -6.59
C ALA A 93 -11.09 -12.46 -7.36
N VAL A 94 -10.71 -12.59 -8.62
CA VAL A 94 -10.60 -11.45 -9.52
C VAL A 94 -11.96 -10.74 -9.60
N GLY A 95 -11.96 -9.43 -9.45
CA GLY A 95 -13.19 -8.63 -9.43
C GLY A 95 -13.77 -8.40 -8.05
N GLU A 96 -13.24 -9.07 -7.04
CA GLU A 96 -13.73 -8.92 -5.67
C GLU A 96 -13.29 -7.59 -5.08
N MET A 97 -14.19 -6.94 -4.33
CA MET A 97 -13.83 -5.75 -3.56
C MET A 97 -13.17 -6.14 -2.26
N VAL A 98 -12.06 -5.48 -1.94
CA VAL A 98 -11.28 -5.74 -0.73
C VAL A 98 -10.95 -4.44 -0.04
N GLN A 99 -10.53 -4.55 1.22
CA GLN A 99 -9.99 -3.43 1.99
C GLN A 99 -8.48 -3.56 2.03
N VAL A 100 -7.79 -2.45 1.85
CA VAL A 100 -6.33 -2.44 1.75
C VAL A 100 -5.78 -1.40 2.70
N LEU A 101 -4.86 -1.84 3.56
CA LEU A 101 -4.09 -0.93 4.41
C LEU A 101 -2.73 -0.75 3.79
N ILE A 102 -2.38 0.51 3.55
CA ILE A 102 -1.04 0.88 3.14
C ILE A 102 -0.36 1.43 4.38
N TYR A 103 0.58 0.67 4.94
CA TYR A 103 1.18 1.01 6.22
C TYR A 103 2.17 2.15 6.12
N ARG A 104 2.91 2.22 5.03
CA ARG A 104 3.96 3.21 4.87
C ARG A 104 4.22 3.46 3.40
N LEU A 105 4.95 4.53 3.13
CA LEU A 105 5.39 4.90 1.78
C LEU A 105 6.86 5.26 1.84
N TYR A 106 7.58 4.99 0.74
CA TYR A 106 8.80 5.73 0.46
C TYR A 106 8.40 7.04 -0.20
N ILE A 107 8.93 8.14 0.33
CA ILE A 107 8.72 9.47 -0.23
C ILE A 107 10.08 9.99 -0.66
N PHE A 108 10.15 10.61 -1.82
CA PHE A 108 11.41 11.13 -2.28
C PHE A 108 11.26 12.49 -2.93
N ASP A 109 12.29 13.30 -2.69
CA ASP A 109 12.51 14.55 -3.38
C ASP A 109 13.74 14.39 -4.28
N LYS A 110 14.37 15.50 -4.67
CA LYS A 110 15.48 15.44 -5.60
C LYS A 110 16.76 14.86 -5.00
N GLU A 111 16.86 14.83 -3.67
CA GLU A 111 18.12 14.54 -3.01
C GLU A 111 18.10 13.32 -2.12
N ARG A 112 16.93 12.94 -1.64
CA ARG A 112 16.87 11.86 -0.65
C ARG A 112 15.53 11.14 -0.70
N THR A 113 15.58 9.93 -0.14
CA THR A 113 14.40 9.07 0.04
C THR A 113 14.22 8.84 1.53
N TYR A 114 13.01 8.91 2.01
CA TYR A 114 12.72 8.58 3.40
C TYR A 114 11.37 7.89 3.51
N LEU A 115 11.21 7.20 4.63
CA LEU A 115 10.03 6.41 4.93
C LEU A 115 9.05 7.25 5.73
N THR A 116 7.77 7.17 5.39
CA THR A 116 6.73 7.76 6.20
C THR A 116 5.67 6.71 6.53
N GLU A 117 5.19 6.71 7.76
CA GLU A 117 4.17 5.78 8.19
C GLU A 117 2.79 6.38 8.06
N ASN A 118 1.80 5.50 7.84
CA ASN A 118 0.40 5.87 7.90
C ASN A 118 0.12 6.45 9.28
N SER A 119 -0.56 7.60 9.34
CA SER A 119 -0.80 8.30 10.60
C SER A 119 -1.60 7.48 11.60
N ALA A 120 -2.46 6.57 11.12
CA ALA A 120 -3.23 5.70 12.01
C ALA A 120 -2.30 4.77 12.80
N MET A 121 -1.23 4.28 12.16
CA MET A 121 -0.25 3.41 12.81
C MET A 121 0.61 4.16 13.80
N LYS A 122 0.96 5.41 13.48
CA LYS A 122 1.72 6.25 14.40
C LYS A 122 0.94 6.49 15.70
N ALA A 123 -0.35 6.79 15.57
CA ALA A 123 -1.19 7.04 16.73
C ALA A 123 -1.29 5.80 17.62
N ASP A 124 -1.41 4.62 17.00
CA ASP A 124 -1.48 3.37 17.73
C ASP A 124 -0.16 3.07 18.44
N ASN A 125 0.96 3.31 17.76
CA ASN A 125 2.28 3.04 18.33
C ASN A 125 2.57 3.86 19.58
N VAL A 126 2.02 5.05 19.67
CA VAL A 126 2.23 5.91 20.85
C VAL A 126 1.74 5.23 22.11
N PHE A 127 0.70 4.42 22.04
CA PHE A 127 0.14 3.78 23.22
C PHE A 127 1.01 2.63 23.75
N TYR A 128 1.98 2.19 23.02
CA TYR A 128 2.83 1.07 23.43
C TYR A 128 4.19 1.52 23.94
N ILE A 129 4.39 2.79 24.02
CA ILE A 129 5.60 3.36 24.58
C ILE A 129 5.37 3.71 26.04
#